data_caa337a854908003ebd5392fa37b9706
#
_entry.id   caa337a854908003ebd5392fa37b9706
#
_cell.length_a   1.000
_cell.length_b   1.000
_cell.length_c   1.000
_cell.angle_alpha   90.00
_cell.angle_beta   90.00
_cell.angle_gamma   90.00
#
_symmetry.space_group_name_H-M   'P 1'
#
loop_
_entity.id
_entity.type
_entity.pdbx_description
1 polymer ?
#
loop_
_entity_poly.entity_id
_entity_poly.type
_entity_poly.pdbx_seq_one_letter_code
_entity_poly.pdbx_strand_id
1 'polypeptide(L)'
;MQHPTTAHLEAAKRVLRYVRGTLHFGIHLSPGPLTLSTFSNADWAGDPSDRKSTTGLLVFLGSNPISWSSKKQSIVSRSSTEAEYRALASTAVELSWLRTLIKELNLFLHHIPVLWCDNISAIALASNPLFHSKTKHIKVDYHFVREKVVRRDLGVKFISGKDNYVDILTKPLPRPSFLFFHGKLLTDSASRLRGDVETKAQSQSKSQPTVKLKLLPNSTPTTS
;
A
#
# COMPACT_ATOMS: atom_id res chain seq x y z
N MET A 1 -15.19 -8.59 -23.34
CA MET A 1 -14.29 -8.67 -24.52
C MET A 1 -15.17 -8.78 -25.76
N GLN A 2 -15.23 -7.73 -26.58
CA GLN A 2 -16.11 -7.71 -27.76
C GLN A 2 -15.47 -8.42 -28.97
N HIS A 3 -14.13 -8.45 -29.06
CA HIS A 3 -13.40 -9.13 -30.13
C HIS A 3 -12.22 -9.91 -29.52
N PRO A 4 -12.44 -11.16 -29.06
CA PRO A 4 -11.38 -11.98 -28.47
C PRO A 4 -10.35 -12.39 -29.52
N THR A 5 -9.06 -12.28 -29.20
CA THR A 5 -7.94 -12.70 -30.02
C THR A 5 -7.18 -13.85 -29.38
N THR A 6 -6.30 -14.52 -30.13
CA THR A 6 -5.41 -15.55 -29.60
C THR A 6 -4.54 -15.02 -28.45
N ALA A 7 -4.07 -13.77 -28.53
CA ALA A 7 -3.30 -13.14 -27.47
C ALA A 7 -4.13 -13.00 -26.16
N HIS A 8 -5.41 -12.67 -26.27
CA HIS A 8 -6.32 -12.63 -25.10
C HIS A 8 -6.49 -14.02 -24.48
N LEU A 9 -6.60 -15.06 -25.28
CA LEU A 9 -6.71 -16.44 -24.80
C LEU A 9 -5.41 -16.90 -24.11
N GLU A 10 -4.24 -16.55 -24.64
CA GLU A 10 -2.95 -16.85 -24.00
C GLU A 10 -2.81 -16.14 -22.66
N ALA A 11 -3.20 -14.86 -22.59
CA ALA A 11 -3.23 -14.10 -21.34
C ALA A 11 -4.15 -14.75 -20.29
N ALA A 12 -5.36 -15.15 -20.69
CA ALA A 12 -6.28 -15.86 -19.81
C ALA A 12 -5.73 -17.20 -19.31
N LYS A 13 -5.11 -18.00 -20.20
CA LYS A 13 -4.43 -19.25 -19.83
C LYS A 13 -3.27 -19.01 -18.87
N ARG A 14 -2.54 -17.88 -19.00
CA ARG A 14 -1.46 -17.51 -18.07
C ARG A 14 -2.00 -17.23 -16.67
N VAL A 15 -3.11 -16.49 -16.58
CA VAL A 15 -3.78 -16.21 -15.29
C VAL A 15 -4.26 -17.52 -14.65
N LEU A 16 -4.93 -18.40 -15.42
CA LEU A 16 -5.42 -19.69 -14.90
C LEU A 16 -4.28 -20.59 -14.41
N ARG A 17 -3.14 -20.62 -15.10
CA ARG A 17 -1.95 -21.36 -14.66
C ARG A 17 -1.40 -20.82 -13.35
N TYR A 18 -1.37 -19.48 -13.19
CA TYR A 18 -0.96 -18.85 -11.94
C TYR A 18 -1.91 -19.23 -10.81
N VAL A 19 -3.21 -19.07 -11.00
CA VAL A 19 -4.24 -19.42 -9.99
C VAL A 19 -4.11 -20.89 -9.58
N ARG A 20 -4.01 -21.82 -10.57
CA ARG A 20 -3.80 -23.25 -10.29
C ARG A 20 -2.55 -23.51 -9.43
N GLY A 21 -1.48 -22.78 -9.68
CA GLY A 21 -0.20 -22.92 -8.93
C GLY A 21 -0.22 -22.27 -7.55
N THR A 22 -1.25 -21.49 -7.22
CA THR A 22 -1.32 -20.69 -5.98
C THR A 22 -2.54 -20.99 -5.12
N LEU A 23 -3.30 -22.07 -5.40
CA LEU A 23 -4.51 -22.44 -4.67
C LEU A 23 -4.28 -22.70 -3.16
N HIS A 24 -3.07 -23.05 -2.79
CA HIS A 24 -2.69 -23.33 -1.41
C HIS A 24 -2.18 -22.09 -0.65
N PHE A 25 -2.00 -20.95 -1.34
CA PHE A 25 -1.67 -19.69 -0.69
C PHE A 25 -2.91 -18.97 -0.19
N GLY A 26 -2.79 -18.32 0.95
CA GLY A 26 -3.88 -17.55 1.55
C GLY A 26 -3.36 -16.44 2.46
N ILE A 27 -4.27 -15.58 2.89
CA ILE A 27 -4.01 -14.57 3.90
C ILE A 27 -4.17 -15.22 5.27
N HIS A 28 -3.13 -15.13 6.09
CA HIS A 28 -3.19 -15.54 7.48
C HIS A 28 -3.53 -14.34 8.37
N LEU A 29 -4.64 -14.44 9.07
CA LEU A 29 -5.03 -13.45 10.05
C LEU A 29 -4.53 -13.84 11.45
N SER A 30 -3.88 -12.93 12.14
CA SER A 30 -3.35 -13.10 13.49
C SER A 30 -3.85 -12.00 14.43
N PRO A 31 -4.07 -12.31 15.72
CA PRO A 31 -4.35 -11.27 16.71
C PRO A 31 -3.26 -10.21 16.73
N GLY A 32 -3.65 -8.95 16.88
CA GLY A 32 -2.69 -7.84 16.89
C GLY A 32 -3.32 -6.51 17.29
N PRO A 33 -2.54 -5.44 17.32
CA PRO A 33 -3.02 -4.13 17.71
C PRO A 33 -3.99 -3.57 16.66
N LEU A 34 -5.00 -2.82 17.12
CA LEU A 34 -5.93 -2.07 16.26
C LEU A 34 -5.26 -0.80 15.74
N THR A 35 -4.30 -0.97 14.83
CA THR A 35 -3.60 0.13 14.16
C THR A 35 -3.78 0.00 12.65
N LEU A 36 -4.21 1.09 12.01
CA LEU A 36 -4.33 1.13 10.55
C LEU A 36 -3.03 1.65 9.92
N SER A 37 -2.48 0.88 9.01
CA SER A 37 -1.33 1.23 8.18
C SER A 37 -1.68 0.97 6.73
N THR A 38 -1.44 1.94 5.86
CA THR A 38 -1.90 1.89 4.48
C THR A 38 -0.76 2.28 3.55
N PHE A 39 -0.65 1.60 2.43
CA PHE A 39 0.36 1.85 1.41
C PHE A 39 -0.33 2.29 0.12
N SER A 40 0.23 3.28 -0.55
CA SER A 40 -0.22 3.73 -1.86
C SER A 40 0.92 3.78 -2.87
N ASN A 41 0.58 3.55 -4.14
CA ASN A 41 1.50 3.69 -5.26
C ASN A 41 0.73 3.92 -6.55
N ALA A 42 1.38 4.55 -7.53
CA ALA A 42 0.87 4.64 -8.90
C ALA A 42 1.95 4.26 -9.91
N ASP A 43 1.59 3.38 -10.85
CA ASP A 43 2.39 3.16 -12.05
C ASP A 43 2.06 4.26 -13.07
N TRP A 44 2.91 5.32 -13.10
CA TRP A 44 2.68 6.47 -13.96
C TRP A 44 2.79 6.11 -15.44
N ALA A 45 1.70 6.33 -16.20
CA ALA A 45 1.62 6.11 -17.64
C ALA A 45 2.04 4.69 -18.08
N GLY A 46 1.83 3.69 -17.19
CA GLY A 46 2.28 2.32 -17.41
C GLY A 46 1.59 1.60 -18.55
N ASP A 47 0.35 2.00 -18.90
CA ASP A 47 -0.31 1.47 -20.10
C ASP A 47 0.15 2.23 -21.35
N PRO A 48 0.85 1.56 -22.28
CA PRO A 48 1.32 2.21 -23.50
C PRO A 48 0.21 2.62 -24.46
N SER A 49 -0.99 2.05 -24.35
CA SER A 49 -2.11 2.29 -25.26
C SER A 49 -2.85 3.60 -24.98
N ASP A 50 -3.12 3.90 -23.71
CA ASP A 50 -3.88 5.07 -23.30
C ASP A 50 -3.15 5.97 -22.29
N ARG A 51 -1.92 5.59 -21.91
CA ARG A 51 -1.06 6.34 -20.97
C ARG A 51 -1.69 6.63 -19.61
N LYS A 52 -2.69 5.83 -19.23
CA LYS A 52 -3.28 5.91 -17.89
C LYS A 52 -2.43 5.16 -16.88
N SER A 53 -2.37 5.72 -15.69
CA SER A 53 -1.67 5.14 -14.55
C SER A 53 -2.54 4.10 -13.85
N THR A 54 -1.91 3.13 -13.21
CA THR A 54 -2.59 2.17 -12.34
C THR A 54 -2.35 2.57 -10.89
N THR A 55 -3.43 2.86 -10.16
CA THR A 55 -3.40 3.09 -8.71
C THR A 55 -3.43 1.76 -7.98
N GLY A 56 -2.53 1.59 -7.03
CA GLY A 56 -2.54 0.51 -6.06
C GLY A 56 -2.74 1.04 -4.65
N LEU A 57 -3.47 0.30 -3.85
CA LEU A 57 -3.58 0.50 -2.41
C LEU A 57 -3.59 -0.83 -1.67
N LEU A 58 -3.10 -0.79 -0.44
CA LEU A 58 -3.09 -1.94 0.46
C LEU A 58 -3.21 -1.44 1.89
N VAL A 59 -4.20 -1.94 2.63
CA VAL A 59 -4.50 -1.54 4.01
C VAL A 59 -4.28 -2.71 4.95
N PHE A 60 -3.57 -2.44 6.03
CA PHE A 60 -3.36 -3.37 7.13
C PHE A 60 -4.09 -2.91 8.39
N LEU A 61 -4.66 -3.86 9.11
CA LEU A 61 -5.07 -3.72 10.51
C LEU A 61 -4.11 -4.54 11.37
N GLY A 62 -3.22 -3.86 12.09
CA GLY A 62 -2.05 -4.51 12.70
C GLY A 62 -1.14 -5.10 11.62
N SER A 63 -0.92 -6.41 11.67
CA SER A 63 -0.17 -7.17 10.67
C SER A 63 -1.04 -7.76 9.55
N ASN A 64 -2.36 -7.61 9.62
CA ASN A 64 -3.31 -8.29 8.74
C ASN A 64 -3.68 -7.40 7.55
N PRO A 65 -3.47 -7.81 6.29
CA PRO A 65 -4.02 -7.13 5.13
C PRO A 65 -5.54 -7.31 5.11
N ILE A 66 -6.29 -6.20 5.13
CA ILE A 66 -7.75 -6.20 5.21
C ILE A 66 -8.45 -5.62 3.98
N SER A 67 -7.75 -4.76 3.21
CA SER A 67 -8.27 -4.22 1.95
C SER A 67 -7.13 -3.98 0.98
N TRP A 68 -7.37 -4.23 -0.31
CA TRP A 68 -6.42 -3.95 -1.39
C TRP A 68 -7.16 -3.68 -2.69
N SER A 69 -6.53 -2.89 -3.56
CA SER A 69 -7.07 -2.59 -4.87
C SER A 69 -5.96 -2.31 -5.87
N SER A 70 -6.20 -2.71 -7.10
CA SER A 70 -5.42 -2.30 -8.28
C SER A 70 -6.39 -1.78 -9.31
N LYS A 71 -6.38 -0.47 -9.57
CA LYS A 71 -7.36 0.17 -10.44
C LYS A 71 -6.72 1.20 -11.36
N LYS A 72 -7.04 1.12 -12.65
CA LYS A 72 -6.62 2.10 -13.64
C LYS A 72 -7.30 3.45 -13.38
N GLN A 73 -6.52 4.53 -13.40
CA GLN A 73 -7.05 5.89 -13.26
C GLN A 73 -7.93 6.24 -14.46
N SER A 74 -9.00 7.00 -14.23
CA SER A 74 -9.93 7.42 -15.29
C SER A 74 -9.32 8.45 -16.23
N ILE A 75 -8.36 9.24 -15.74
CA ILE A 75 -7.74 10.37 -16.43
C ILE A 75 -6.24 10.14 -16.52
N VAL A 76 -5.62 10.59 -17.60
CA VAL A 76 -4.17 10.60 -17.77
C VAL A 76 -3.54 11.64 -16.86
N SER A 77 -2.61 11.21 -16.02
CA SER A 77 -1.83 12.10 -15.15
C SER A 77 -0.66 12.72 -15.92
N ARG A 78 -0.45 14.03 -15.76
CA ARG A 78 0.59 14.79 -16.47
C ARG A 78 1.99 14.62 -15.91
N SER A 79 2.09 14.06 -14.69
CA SER A 79 3.37 13.76 -14.04
C SER A 79 3.23 12.56 -13.11
N SER A 80 4.35 11.94 -12.74
CA SER A 80 4.38 10.88 -11.73
C SER A 80 3.85 11.37 -10.39
N THR A 81 4.19 12.59 -9.98
CA THR A 81 3.68 13.21 -8.74
C THR A 81 2.16 13.32 -8.75
N GLU A 82 1.55 13.69 -9.89
CA GLU A 82 0.09 13.74 -10.02
C GLU A 82 -0.54 12.34 -9.91
N ALA A 83 0.03 11.35 -10.58
CA ALA A 83 -0.43 9.96 -10.50
C ALA A 83 -0.38 9.43 -9.08
N GLU A 84 0.74 9.64 -8.39
CA GLU A 84 0.94 9.27 -6.98
C GLU A 84 -0.02 10.01 -6.04
N TYR A 85 -0.25 11.31 -6.30
CA TYR A 85 -1.19 12.06 -5.48
C TYR A 85 -2.64 11.57 -5.62
N ARG A 86 -3.06 11.18 -6.83
CA ARG A 86 -4.37 10.55 -7.08
C ARG A 86 -4.48 9.20 -6.38
N ALA A 87 -3.40 8.41 -6.37
CA ALA A 87 -3.34 7.16 -5.63
C ALA A 87 -3.47 7.41 -4.12
N LEU A 88 -2.76 8.40 -3.60
CA LEU A 88 -2.80 8.82 -2.21
C LEU A 88 -4.21 9.28 -1.81
N ALA A 89 -4.90 10.08 -2.66
CA ALA A 89 -6.27 10.51 -2.43
C ALA A 89 -7.26 9.34 -2.41
N SER A 90 -7.17 8.42 -3.37
CA SER A 90 -8.00 7.22 -3.43
C SER A 90 -7.81 6.35 -2.19
N THR A 91 -6.57 6.22 -1.73
CA THR A 91 -6.22 5.48 -0.52
C THR A 91 -6.75 6.16 0.75
N ALA A 92 -6.72 7.50 0.80
CA ALA A 92 -7.29 8.26 1.91
C ALA A 92 -8.82 8.13 1.99
N VAL A 93 -9.51 8.00 0.85
CA VAL A 93 -10.96 7.71 0.80
C VAL A 93 -11.24 6.34 1.42
N GLU A 94 -10.53 5.30 0.99
CA GLU A 94 -10.66 3.94 1.51
C GLU A 94 -10.40 3.90 3.02
N LEU A 95 -9.34 4.56 3.45
CA LEU A 95 -8.98 4.64 4.86
C LEU A 95 -10.06 5.35 5.69
N SER A 96 -10.67 6.41 5.15
CA SER A 96 -11.76 7.13 5.81
C SER A 96 -12.99 6.25 5.99
N TRP A 97 -13.33 5.46 4.96
CA TRP A 97 -14.42 4.50 5.02
C TRP A 97 -14.16 3.41 6.07
N LEU A 98 -12.97 2.79 6.06
CA LEU A 98 -12.58 1.77 7.04
C LEU A 98 -12.60 2.30 8.48
N ARG A 99 -12.17 3.54 8.70
CA ARG A 99 -12.28 4.17 10.04
C ARG A 99 -13.72 4.29 10.49
N THR A 100 -14.62 4.69 9.59
CA THR A 100 -16.07 4.77 9.91
C THR A 100 -16.62 3.39 10.24
N LEU A 101 -16.31 2.38 9.43
CA LEU A 101 -16.73 1.00 9.69
C LEU A 101 -16.23 0.47 11.04
N ILE A 102 -14.94 0.68 11.35
CA ILE A 102 -14.34 0.25 12.63
C ILE A 102 -15.06 0.95 13.81
N LYS A 103 -15.38 2.24 13.67
CA LYS A 103 -16.14 2.99 14.67
C LYS A 103 -17.56 2.44 14.86
N GLU A 104 -18.26 2.09 13.78
CA GLU A 104 -19.60 1.49 13.81
C GLU A 104 -19.59 0.11 14.49
N LEU A 105 -18.48 -0.63 14.38
CA LEU A 105 -18.26 -1.88 15.11
C LEU A 105 -17.88 -1.67 16.58
N ASN A 106 -17.93 -0.42 17.09
CA ASN A 106 -17.52 -0.03 18.45
C ASN A 106 -16.06 -0.39 18.77
N LEU A 107 -15.20 -0.41 17.77
CA LEU A 107 -13.76 -0.59 17.93
C LEU A 107 -13.05 0.77 17.84
N PHE A 108 -12.09 1.01 18.73
CA PHE A 108 -11.40 2.30 18.81
C PHE A 108 -9.95 2.16 18.37
N LEU A 109 -9.57 3.00 17.40
CA LEU A 109 -8.17 3.13 16.96
C LEU A 109 -7.45 4.07 17.93
N HIS A 110 -6.42 3.58 18.60
CA HIS A 110 -5.62 4.37 19.56
C HIS A 110 -4.61 5.29 18.85
N HIS A 111 -4.30 5.02 17.60
CA HIS A 111 -3.29 5.76 16.84
C HIS A 111 -3.88 6.34 15.56
N ILE A 112 -3.32 7.48 15.14
CA ILE A 112 -3.63 8.08 13.85
C ILE A 112 -3.18 7.11 12.76
N PRO A 113 -4.06 6.73 11.82
CA PRO A 113 -3.69 5.91 10.69
C PRO A 113 -2.55 6.52 9.87
N VAL A 114 -1.63 5.68 9.41
CA VAL A 114 -0.49 6.12 8.61
C VAL A 114 -0.66 5.66 7.17
N LEU A 115 -0.52 6.61 6.25
CA LEU A 115 -0.47 6.37 4.81
C LEU A 115 0.98 6.53 4.33
N TRP A 116 1.53 5.44 3.80
CA TRP A 116 2.89 5.35 3.29
C TRP A 116 2.90 5.60 1.79
N CYS A 117 3.78 6.48 1.32
CA CYS A 117 3.98 6.83 -0.07
C CYS A 117 5.48 6.96 -0.35
N ASP A 118 5.93 6.55 -1.52
CA ASP A 118 7.35 6.63 -1.91
C ASP A 118 7.69 7.90 -2.71
N ASN A 119 6.71 8.77 -2.97
CA ASN A 119 6.89 10.02 -3.70
C ASN A 119 6.93 11.23 -2.76
N ILE A 120 8.14 11.75 -2.50
CA ILE A 120 8.37 12.89 -1.61
C ILE A 120 7.59 14.14 -2.08
N SER A 121 7.46 14.36 -3.40
CA SER A 121 6.72 15.50 -3.94
C SER A 121 5.22 15.39 -3.66
N ALA A 122 4.64 14.19 -3.75
CA ALA A 122 3.25 13.96 -3.39
C ALA A 122 3.01 14.17 -1.88
N ILE A 123 3.94 13.74 -1.04
CA ILE A 123 3.89 13.97 0.42
C ILE A 123 3.98 15.47 0.73
N ALA A 124 4.90 16.19 0.08
CA ALA A 124 5.01 17.64 0.24
C ALA A 124 3.73 18.37 -0.17
N LEU A 125 3.07 17.94 -1.24
CA LEU A 125 1.76 18.46 -1.65
C LEU A 125 0.67 18.23 -0.58
N ALA A 126 0.67 17.09 0.08
CA ALA A 126 -0.29 16.76 1.13
C ALA A 126 -0.09 17.62 2.39
N SER A 127 1.12 18.04 2.66
CA SER A 127 1.52 18.74 3.91
C SER A 127 1.62 20.26 3.75
N ASN A 128 1.96 20.78 2.56
CA ASN A 128 2.31 22.19 2.37
C ASN A 128 1.14 23.02 1.79
N PRO A 129 0.72 24.12 2.47
CA PRO A 129 -0.36 25.00 2.03
C PRO A 129 -0.06 25.85 0.77
N LEU A 130 1.22 26.03 0.43
CA LEU A 130 1.64 27.03 -0.58
C LEU A 130 1.65 26.56 -2.04
N PHE A 131 1.31 25.29 -2.32
CA PHE A 131 1.36 24.73 -3.68
C PHE A 131 0.11 24.98 -4.55
N HIS A 132 -0.63 26.06 -4.32
CA HIS A 132 -1.93 26.33 -4.97
C HIS A 132 -1.91 26.50 -6.50
N SER A 133 -0.81 26.95 -7.12
CA SER A 133 -0.82 27.34 -8.53
C SER A 133 -0.65 26.18 -9.54
N LYS A 134 -0.02 25.07 -9.11
CA LYS A 134 0.32 23.96 -10.03
C LYS A 134 -0.67 22.78 -10.00
N THR A 135 -1.72 22.84 -9.15
CA THR A 135 -2.56 21.67 -8.83
C THR A 135 -4.02 21.81 -9.29
N LYS A 136 -4.32 22.69 -10.26
CA LYS A 136 -5.71 22.93 -10.73
C LYS A 136 -6.45 21.64 -11.14
N HIS A 137 -5.74 20.64 -11.67
CA HIS A 137 -6.33 19.39 -12.18
C HIS A 137 -6.67 18.36 -11.10
N ILE A 138 -6.06 18.49 -9.91
CA ILE A 138 -6.28 17.59 -8.76
C ILE A 138 -6.83 18.36 -7.55
N LYS A 139 -7.51 19.49 -7.80
CA LYS A 139 -7.96 20.40 -6.75
C LYS A 139 -8.82 19.71 -5.68
N VAL A 140 -9.75 18.85 -6.11
CA VAL A 140 -10.65 18.14 -5.19
C VAL A 140 -9.84 17.15 -4.32
N ASP A 141 -9.01 16.33 -4.94
CA ASP A 141 -8.15 15.35 -4.26
C ASP A 141 -7.22 16.06 -3.28
N TYR A 142 -6.66 17.22 -3.71
CA TYR A 142 -5.76 18.04 -2.91
C TYR A 142 -6.44 18.53 -1.63
N HIS A 143 -7.61 19.14 -1.74
CA HIS A 143 -8.32 19.65 -0.57
C HIS A 143 -8.77 18.54 0.37
N PHE A 144 -9.23 17.42 -0.18
CA PHE A 144 -9.66 16.27 0.62
C PHE A 144 -8.52 15.69 1.46
N VAL A 145 -7.39 15.35 0.84
CA VAL A 145 -6.25 14.77 1.56
C VAL A 145 -5.71 15.73 2.60
N ARG A 146 -5.52 17.00 2.22
CA ARG A 146 -5.02 18.03 3.11
C ARG A 146 -5.92 18.24 4.34
N GLU A 147 -7.24 18.30 4.13
CA GLU A 147 -8.19 18.40 5.23
C GLU A 147 -8.02 17.26 6.22
N LYS A 148 -7.87 16.02 5.73
CA LYS A 148 -7.65 14.84 6.56
C LYS A 148 -6.32 14.91 7.34
N VAL A 149 -5.26 15.40 6.71
CA VAL A 149 -3.95 15.58 7.36
C VAL A 149 -4.01 16.67 8.44
N VAL A 150 -4.60 17.83 8.14
CA VAL A 150 -4.75 18.96 9.07
C VAL A 150 -5.61 18.57 10.30
N ARG A 151 -6.68 17.82 10.08
CA ARG A 151 -7.55 17.31 11.14
C ARG A 151 -6.92 16.18 11.96
N ARG A 152 -5.72 15.73 11.58
CA ARG A 152 -5.06 14.54 12.15
C ARG A 152 -5.90 13.26 12.02
N ASP A 153 -6.72 13.20 10.98
CA ASP A 153 -7.48 11.99 10.64
C ASP A 153 -6.59 10.92 10.04
N LEU A 154 -5.52 11.31 9.35
CA LEU A 154 -4.45 10.46 8.85
C LEU A 154 -3.11 11.20 8.86
N GLY A 155 -2.01 10.45 8.92
CA GLY A 155 -0.65 10.95 8.72
C GLY A 155 -0.06 10.38 7.45
N VAL A 156 0.57 11.22 6.61
CA VAL A 156 1.28 10.77 5.41
C VAL A 156 2.77 10.69 5.71
N LYS A 157 3.41 9.55 5.39
CA LYS A 157 4.83 9.31 5.66
C LYS A 157 5.53 8.72 4.44
N PHE A 158 6.82 8.97 4.35
CA PHE A 158 7.67 8.40 3.31
C PHE A 158 8.02 6.95 3.62
N ILE A 159 8.00 6.13 2.56
CA ILE A 159 8.57 4.78 2.56
C ILE A 159 9.48 4.61 1.34
N SER A 160 10.53 3.82 1.48
CA SER A 160 11.36 3.46 0.32
C SER A 160 10.56 2.58 -0.65
N GLY A 161 10.70 2.80 -1.96
CA GLY A 161 10.04 1.96 -2.97
C GLY A 161 10.39 0.47 -2.85
N LYS A 162 11.56 0.12 -2.28
CA LYS A 162 11.94 -1.27 -2.00
C LYS A 162 11.09 -1.93 -0.92
N ASP A 163 10.45 -1.12 -0.06
CA ASP A 163 9.62 -1.57 1.05
C ASP A 163 8.13 -1.31 0.81
N ASN A 164 7.77 -0.72 -0.35
CA ASN A 164 6.39 -0.43 -0.69
C ASN A 164 5.70 -1.68 -1.24
N TYR A 165 4.94 -2.37 -0.38
CA TYR A 165 4.21 -3.61 -0.72
C TYR A 165 3.25 -3.46 -1.90
N VAL A 166 2.79 -2.25 -2.19
CA VAL A 166 1.81 -1.98 -3.25
C VAL A 166 2.40 -2.09 -4.65
N ASP A 167 3.72 -2.09 -4.80
CA ASP A 167 4.39 -2.31 -6.08
C ASP A 167 3.93 -3.61 -6.77
N ILE A 168 3.62 -4.66 -6.00
CA ILE A 168 3.09 -5.93 -6.54
C ILE A 168 1.72 -5.77 -7.23
N LEU A 169 0.97 -4.72 -6.88
CA LEU A 169 -0.37 -4.44 -7.43
C LEU A 169 -0.35 -3.47 -8.61
N THR A 170 0.77 -2.76 -8.84
CA THR A 170 0.85 -1.69 -9.83
C THR A 170 1.84 -1.96 -10.95
N LYS A 171 2.90 -2.74 -10.71
CA LYS A 171 4.02 -2.90 -11.63
C LYS A 171 4.29 -4.36 -11.96
N PRO A 172 4.72 -4.70 -13.19
CA PRO A 172 5.30 -6.01 -13.49
C PRO A 172 6.67 -6.11 -12.80
N LEU A 173 6.72 -6.85 -11.69
CA LEU A 173 7.94 -7.00 -10.91
C LEU A 173 8.85 -8.11 -11.46
N PRO A 174 10.19 -7.95 -11.37
CA PRO A 174 11.12 -9.05 -11.50
C PRO A 174 10.82 -10.16 -10.51
N ARG A 175 11.09 -11.41 -10.90
CA ARG A 175 10.78 -12.59 -10.07
C ARG A 175 11.27 -12.50 -8.61
N PRO A 176 12.50 -12.05 -8.32
CA PRO A 176 12.96 -11.93 -6.93
C PRO A 176 12.09 -10.97 -6.09
N SER A 177 11.78 -9.78 -6.63
CA SER A 177 10.95 -8.79 -5.94
C SER A 177 9.52 -9.28 -5.78
N PHE A 178 8.95 -9.93 -6.81
CA PHE A 178 7.64 -10.54 -6.72
C PHE A 178 7.58 -11.59 -5.60
N LEU A 179 8.53 -12.51 -5.54
CA LEU A 179 8.57 -13.54 -4.51
C LEU A 179 8.75 -12.95 -3.11
N PHE A 180 9.54 -11.89 -2.97
CA PHE A 180 9.72 -11.18 -1.71
C PHE A 180 8.39 -10.60 -1.20
N PHE A 181 7.67 -9.83 -2.00
CA PHE A 181 6.40 -9.24 -1.60
C PHE A 181 5.31 -10.29 -1.44
N HIS A 182 5.26 -11.29 -2.33
CA HIS A 182 4.32 -12.41 -2.23
C HIS A 182 4.47 -13.15 -0.90
N GLY A 183 5.70 -13.48 -0.50
CA GLY A 183 5.97 -14.16 0.78
C GLY A 183 5.72 -13.29 2.02
N LYS A 184 5.63 -11.95 1.86
CA LYS A 184 5.23 -11.04 2.94
C LYS A 184 3.71 -10.92 3.08
N LEU A 185 2.96 -11.08 2.01
CA LEU A 185 1.52 -10.89 1.97
C LEU A 185 0.73 -12.19 2.12
N LEU A 186 1.29 -13.29 1.62
CA LEU A 186 0.62 -14.58 1.57
C LEU A 186 1.41 -15.65 2.30
N THR A 187 0.68 -16.56 2.92
CA THR A 187 1.25 -17.75 3.58
C THR A 187 0.84 -19.01 2.83
N ASP A 188 1.76 -19.97 2.75
CA ASP A 188 1.48 -21.29 2.21
C ASP A 188 0.78 -22.14 3.27
N SER A 189 -0.48 -22.49 3.03
CA SER A 189 -1.27 -23.36 3.92
C SER A 189 -0.77 -24.80 3.90
N ALA A 190 -0.11 -25.26 2.83
CA ALA A 190 0.40 -26.62 2.74
C ALA A 190 1.57 -26.87 3.70
N SER A 191 2.36 -25.84 4.04
CA SER A 191 3.45 -25.96 5.03
C SER A 191 2.95 -26.20 6.46
N ARG A 192 1.71 -25.78 6.76
CA ARG A 192 1.07 -25.94 8.07
C ARG A 192 0.31 -27.25 8.24
N LEU A 193 -0.17 -27.85 7.15
CA LEU A 193 -0.84 -29.15 7.15
C LEU A 193 0.16 -30.32 7.28
N ARG A 194 1.44 -30.09 6.97
CA ARG A 194 2.54 -30.98 7.35
C ARG A 194 2.94 -30.61 8.78
N GLY A 195 2.14 -31.09 9.74
CA GLY A 195 2.24 -30.77 11.15
C GLY A 195 3.68 -30.59 11.65
N ASP A 196 3.92 -29.51 12.38
CA ASP A 196 5.04 -29.37 13.30
C ASP A 196 4.97 -30.46 14.41
N VAL A 197 5.21 -31.69 14.03
CA VAL A 197 5.42 -32.79 14.98
C VAL A 197 6.90 -32.94 15.33
N GLU A 198 7.79 -32.24 14.61
CA GLU A 198 9.22 -32.23 14.93
C GLU A 198 9.77 -30.82 14.90
N THR A 199 9.88 -30.19 16.03
CA THR A 199 11.01 -29.38 16.49
C THR A 199 10.62 -28.45 17.64
N LYS A 200 10.13 -29.01 18.74
CA LYS A 200 10.25 -28.36 20.06
C LYS A 200 11.60 -28.64 20.70
N ALA A 201 12.67 -28.57 19.95
CA ALA A 201 14.01 -28.57 20.50
C ALA A 201 14.92 -27.82 19.53
N GLN A 202 15.42 -26.67 19.96
CA GLN A 202 16.33 -25.73 19.26
C GLN A 202 15.72 -24.65 18.41
N SER A 203 15.24 -23.59 19.05
CA SER A 203 15.42 -22.20 18.59
C SER A 203 15.00 -21.18 19.65
N GLN A 204 15.56 -21.24 20.82
CA GLN A 204 15.91 -20.00 21.53
C GLN A 204 17.11 -19.40 20.79
N SER A 205 17.02 -18.14 20.45
CA SER A 205 17.99 -17.31 19.74
C SER A 205 17.91 -17.30 18.21
N LYS A 206 16.94 -16.52 17.67
CA LYS A 206 17.23 -15.61 16.55
C LYS A 206 16.19 -14.49 16.58
N SER A 207 16.67 -13.36 17.06
CA SER A 207 16.03 -12.07 17.15
C SER A 207 15.32 -11.66 15.85
N GLN A 208 14.08 -11.18 16.00
CA GLN A 208 13.39 -10.39 14.97
C GLN A 208 14.28 -9.21 14.52
N PRO A 209 14.31 -8.85 13.25
CA PRO A 209 14.92 -7.61 12.84
C PRO A 209 14.04 -6.44 13.32
N THR A 210 14.41 -5.89 14.45
CA THR A 210 13.90 -4.61 14.94
C THR A 210 14.37 -3.55 13.95
N VAL A 211 13.43 -2.92 13.24
CA VAL A 211 13.71 -1.72 12.46
C VAL A 211 14.13 -0.64 13.45
N LYS A 212 15.43 -0.45 13.60
CA LYS A 212 15.98 0.69 14.34
C LYS A 212 15.70 1.98 13.57
N LEU A 213 14.63 2.69 13.94
CA LEU A 213 14.48 4.10 13.59
C LEU A 213 15.65 4.86 14.24
N LYS A 214 16.59 5.34 13.41
CA LYS A 214 17.53 6.39 13.85
C LYS A 214 16.73 7.67 14.06
N LEU A 215 16.44 7.98 15.31
CA LEU A 215 16.02 9.32 15.73
C LEU A 215 17.21 10.27 15.56
N LEU A 216 17.05 11.29 14.75
CA LEU A 216 17.96 12.43 14.69
C LEU A 216 17.85 13.21 16.01
N PRO A 217 18.95 13.68 16.61
CA PRO A 217 18.91 14.39 17.86
C PRO A 217 18.26 15.77 17.69
N ASN A 218 17.34 16.10 18.61
CA ASN A 218 16.78 17.43 18.77
C ASN A 218 17.89 18.43 19.07
N SER A 219 18.05 19.42 18.21
CA SER A 219 18.84 20.60 18.50
C SER A 219 18.03 21.51 19.45
N THR A 220 18.50 21.64 20.67
CA THR A 220 18.03 22.62 21.65
C THR A 220 18.42 24.03 21.19
N PRO A 221 17.55 25.04 21.30
CA PRO A 221 17.97 26.43 21.10
C PRO A 221 18.68 26.92 22.35
N THR A 222 19.95 27.30 22.20
CA THR A 222 20.69 28.10 23.17
C THR A 222 20.21 29.53 23.13
N THR A 223 19.66 30.00 24.24
CA THR A 223 19.48 31.40 24.57
C THR A 223 20.85 32.03 24.88
N SER A 224 21.16 33.12 24.23
CA SER A 224 21.94 34.24 24.70
C SER A 224 21.60 35.46 23.89
#